data_ae89a3831ef0fcaf2b05092b0a4616ac
#
_entry.id   ae89a3831ef0fcaf2b05092b0a4616ac
#
_cell.length_a   1.000
_cell.length_b   1.000
_cell.length_c   1.000
_cell.angle_alpha   90.00
_cell.angle_beta   90.00
_cell.angle_gamma   90.00
#
_symmetry.space_group_name_H-M   'P 1'
#
loop_
_entity.id
_entity.type
_entity.pdbx_description
1 polymer ?
#
loop_
_entity_poly.entity_id
_entity_poly.type
_entity_poly.pdbx_seq_one_letter_code
_entity_poly.pdbx_strand_id
1 'polypeptide(L)'
;MHHNERFLLLVLSLLPTLAMAENNLLPVPLTALEKQGLELKGEFTLKPDFKGYVMEYDGQGTTVFLSPDKKHAFVGNLVDSEGNNLSTPWIEKYVYAPMAREMWQKLEKSRWIQDGKDNAPQKVYVFFDPYCPYCTEFWHKARPWVDAGKVQLRLIPVAILRPDSNLKAAAIMMSKDPVKTLHDYESSHWKTRLDKPDPVPADITAALQANLLLMEKLGSNATPAIYYLSPEGRLQQQLGLPPDDDTMNTIMGGKP
;
A
#
# COMPACT_ATOMS: atom_id res chain seq x y z
N MET A 1 -42.49 69.36 36.63
CA MET A 1 -41.24 68.77 37.20
C MET A 1 -40.76 67.71 36.20
N HIS A 2 -39.75 68.07 35.43
CA HIS A 2 -39.18 67.25 34.39
C HIS A 2 -37.94 66.57 34.93
N HIS A 3 -37.91 65.22 34.90
CA HIS A 3 -36.66 64.46 35.08
C HIS A 3 -36.19 63.98 33.76
N ASN A 4 -35.06 64.53 33.34
CA ASN A 4 -34.29 64.09 32.20
C ASN A 4 -33.31 62.99 32.67
N GLU A 5 -33.55 61.72 32.29
CA GLU A 5 -32.56 60.65 32.41
C GLU A 5 -31.74 60.58 31.14
N ARG A 6 -30.47 60.90 31.24
CA ARG A 6 -29.47 60.76 30.17
C ARG A 6 -28.98 59.32 30.16
N PHE A 7 -29.37 58.56 29.14
CA PHE A 7 -28.81 57.26 28.87
C PHE A 7 -27.41 57.42 28.25
N LEU A 8 -26.38 56.96 28.98
CA LEU A 8 -24.99 56.94 28.53
C LEU A 8 -24.78 55.62 27.74
N LEU A 9 -24.74 55.66 26.41
CA LEU A 9 -24.41 54.53 25.55
C LEU A 9 -22.89 54.27 25.60
N LEU A 10 -22.49 53.21 26.29
CA LEU A 10 -21.12 52.69 26.25
C LEU A 10 -20.92 51.92 24.93
N VAL A 11 -20.25 52.55 24.00
CA VAL A 11 -19.83 51.87 22.76
C VAL A 11 -18.59 51.04 23.07
N LEU A 12 -18.80 49.73 23.22
CA LEU A 12 -17.71 48.73 23.38
C LEU A 12 -17.13 48.48 22.00
N SER A 13 -16.00 49.10 21.67
CA SER A 13 -15.25 48.85 20.44
C SER A 13 -14.59 47.47 20.51
N LEU A 14 -15.18 46.48 19.84
CA LEU A 14 -14.50 45.22 19.51
C LEU A 14 -13.42 45.53 18.49
N LEU A 15 -12.19 45.58 18.92
CA LEU A 15 -11.04 45.49 18.05
C LEU A 15 -10.92 44.03 17.56
N PRO A 16 -10.89 43.76 16.23
CA PRO A 16 -10.58 42.42 15.74
C PRO A 16 -9.11 42.16 16.06
N THR A 17 -8.83 41.17 16.90
CA THR A 17 -7.51 40.58 17.00
C THR A 17 -7.21 39.88 15.68
N LEU A 18 -6.42 40.51 14.84
CA LEU A 18 -5.75 39.84 13.74
C LEU A 18 -4.86 38.76 14.34
N ALA A 19 -5.33 37.50 14.31
CA ALA A 19 -4.48 36.36 14.49
C ALA A 19 -3.48 36.41 13.34
N MET A 20 -2.25 36.83 13.62
CA MET A 20 -1.12 36.66 12.70
C MET A 20 -1.00 35.15 12.53
N ALA A 21 -1.34 34.65 11.32
CA ALA A 21 -0.90 33.35 10.87
C ALA A 21 0.62 33.39 10.91
N GLU A 22 1.25 32.72 11.86
CA GLU A 22 2.68 32.44 11.80
C GLU A 22 2.91 31.75 10.46
N ASN A 23 3.55 32.44 9.54
CA ASN A 23 4.13 31.86 8.35
C ASN A 23 5.16 30.85 8.85
N ASN A 24 4.77 29.59 9.00
CA ASN A 24 5.66 28.49 9.30
C ASN A 24 6.54 28.20 8.06
N LEU A 25 7.41 29.17 7.74
CA LEU A 25 8.47 28.96 6.75
C LEU A 25 9.38 27.86 7.30
N LEU A 26 9.55 26.81 6.51
CA LEU A 26 10.49 25.76 6.86
C LEU A 26 11.89 26.35 7.08
N PRO A 27 12.66 25.82 8.04
CA PRO A 27 14.05 26.21 8.22
C PRO A 27 14.85 26.10 6.92
N VAL A 28 15.74 27.05 6.68
CA VAL A 28 16.51 27.16 5.42
C VAL A 28 17.16 25.84 4.98
N PRO A 29 17.80 25.03 5.89
CA PRO A 29 18.35 23.76 5.47
C PRO A 29 17.31 22.76 4.94
N LEU A 30 16.08 22.73 5.50
CA LEU A 30 15.01 21.85 5.02
C LEU A 30 14.52 22.29 3.64
N THR A 31 14.33 23.60 3.44
CA THR A 31 13.99 24.16 2.12
C THR A 31 15.08 23.87 1.07
N ALA A 32 16.35 23.85 1.48
CA ALA A 32 17.45 23.48 0.57
C ALA A 32 17.37 21.99 0.16
N LEU A 33 17.00 21.12 1.09
CA LEU A 33 16.80 19.68 0.80
C LEU A 33 15.58 19.48 -0.10
N GLU A 34 14.47 20.23 0.10
CA GLU A 34 13.32 20.17 -0.80
C GLU A 34 13.67 20.55 -2.23
N LYS A 35 14.53 21.55 -2.42
CA LYS A 35 15.05 21.92 -3.75
C LYS A 35 15.90 20.82 -4.41
N GLN A 36 16.42 19.89 -3.63
CA GLN A 36 17.15 18.70 -4.10
C GLN A 36 16.21 17.51 -4.35
N GLY A 37 14.88 17.68 -4.17
CA GLY A 37 13.87 16.66 -4.44
C GLY A 37 13.40 15.87 -3.22
N LEU A 38 13.89 16.19 -2.01
CA LEU A 38 13.34 15.57 -0.80
C LEU A 38 12.00 16.22 -0.47
N GLU A 39 11.03 15.43 -0.03
CA GLU A 39 9.73 15.90 0.42
C GLU A 39 9.61 15.78 1.95
N LEU A 40 9.17 16.84 2.62
CA LEU A 40 8.87 16.77 4.05
C LEU A 40 7.59 15.95 4.28
N LYS A 41 7.70 14.85 5.04
CA LYS A 41 6.57 13.97 5.39
C LYS A 41 6.05 14.17 6.80
N GLY A 42 6.86 14.67 7.70
CA GLY A 42 6.45 14.94 9.06
C GLY A 42 7.56 15.45 9.97
N GLU A 43 7.15 15.80 11.18
CA GLU A 43 8.08 16.20 12.23
C GLU A 43 7.79 15.41 13.53
N PHE A 44 8.81 15.25 14.35
CA PHE A 44 8.70 14.54 15.61
C PHE A 44 9.61 15.15 16.67
N THR A 45 9.31 14.83 17.93
CA THR A 45 10.11 15.26 19.07
C THR A 45 10.46 14.04 19.92
N LEU A 46 11.74 13.80 20.13
CA LEU A 46 12.23 12.70 20.97
C LEU A 46 12.28 13.10 22.45
N LYS A 47 12.68 14.33 22.71
CA LYS A 47 12.71 14.98 24.04
C LYS A 47 12.36 16.45 23.86
N PRO A 48 11.99 17.20 24.92
CA PRO A 48 11.50 18.58 24.77
C PRO A 48 12.34 19.48 23.85
N ASP A 49 13.65 19.24 23.77
CA ASP A 49 14.57 20.10 23.02
C ASP A 49 15.18 19.40 21.79
N PHE A 50 14.71 18.21 21.43
CA PHE A 50 15.28 17.45 20.30
C PHE A 50 14.22 17.13 19.26
N LYS A 51 14.11 18.04 18.29
CA LYS A 51 13.17 17.95 17.17
C LYS A 51 13.85 17.31 15.95
N GLY A 52 13.16 16.36 15.33
CA GLY A 52 13.54 15.75 14.07
C GLY A 52 12.47 15.94 13.01
N TYR A 53 12.88 15.78 11.77
CA TYR A 53 12.03 15.82 10.59
C TYR A 53 12.19 14.51 9.82
N VAL A 54 11.10 14.06 9.21
CA VAL A 54 11.13 12.92 8.29
C VAL A 54 10.96 13.47 6.88
N MET A 55 11.91 13.17 6.03
CA MET A 55 11.86 13.48 4.60
C MET A 55 11.91 12.21 3.76
N GLU A 56 11.44 12.28 2.53
CA GLU A 56 11.38 11.16 1.61
C GLU A 56 11.91 11.59 0.25
N TYR A 57 12.67 10.71 -0.39
CA TYR A 57 13.11 10.82 -1.76
C TYR A 57 13.00 9.47 -2.45
N ASP A 58 12.28 9.41 -3.55
CA ASP A 58 12.06 8.21 -4.37
C ASP A 58 11.64 6.96 -3.54
N GLY A 59 10.67 7.16 -2.64
CA GLY A 59 10.16 6.10 -1.77
C GLY A 59 11.05 5.76 -0.57
N GLN A 60 12.20 6.42 -0.41
CA GLN A 60 13.14 6.18 0.68
C GLN A 60 13.02 7.26 1.76
N GLY A 61 12.62 6.83 2.95
CA GLY A 61 12.52 7.72 4.10
C GLY A 61 13.88 7.96 4.76
N THR A 62 14.11 9.19 5.19
CA THR A 62 15.25 9.58 6.02
C THR A 62 14.84 10.55 7.12
N THR A 63 15.64 10.64 8.17
CA THR A 63 15.45 11.68 9.20
C THR A 63 16.46 12.81 9.03
N VAL A 64 16.02 14.01 9.41
CA VAL A 64 16.81 15.22 9.35
C VAL A 64 16.76 15.93 10.70
N PHE A 65 17.90 16.35 11.20
CA PHE A 65 18.05 17.06 12.46
C PHE A 65 18.74 18.39 12.18
N LEU A 66 18.32 19.45 12.84
CA LEU A 66 18.93 20.75 12.67
C LEU A 66 19.93 21.04 13.79
N SER A 67 20.98 21.81 13.46
CA SER A 67 21.85 22.42 14.46
C SER A 67 21.06 23.38 15.35
N PRO A 68 21.51 23.70 16.56
CA PRO A 68 20.82 24.62 17.48
C PRO A 68 20.56 26.01 16.84
N ASP A 69 21.47 26.50 16.01
CA ASP A 69 21.35 27.77 15.28
C ASP A 69 20.47 27.67 14.01
N LYS A 70 19.96 26.45 13.69
CA LYS A 70 19.12 26.14 12.52
C LYS A 70 19.76 26.47 11.16
N LYS A 71 21.07 26.59 11.11
CA LYS A 71 21.80 26.89 9.85
C LYS A 71 22.34 25.67 9.13
N HIS A 72 22.41 24.53 9.85
CA HIS A 72 22.94 23.27 9.31
C HIS A 72 21.93 22.16 9.53
N ALA A 73 21.96 21.15 8.65
CA ALA A 73 21.17 19.93 8.76
C ALA A 73 22.07 18.70 8.83
N PHE A 74 21.70 17.76 9.67
CA PHE A 74 22.27 16.41 9.72
C PHE A 74 21.23 15.46 9.13
N VAL A 75 21.58 14.76 8.07
CA VAL A 75 20.71 13.79 7.40
C VAL A 75 21.18 12.38 7.74
N GLY A 76 20.32 11.54 8.28
CA GLY A 76 20.66 10.17 8.63
C GLY A 76 19.92 9.66 9.86
N ASN A 77 20.32 8.47 10.32
CA ASN A 77 19.70 7.84 11.46
C ASN A 77 20.30 8.33 12.79
N LEU A 78 19.42 8.55 13.75
CA LEU A 78 19.81 8.77 15.15
C LEU A 78 19.82 7.42 15.87
N VAL A 79 20.86 7.18 16.65
CA VAL A 79 20.98 6.01 17.52
C VAL A 79 21.14 6.46 18.97
N ASP A 80 20.66 5.63 19.91
CA ASP A 80 20.87 5.85 21.34
C ASP A 80 22.21 5.25 21.83
N SER A 81 22.45 5.35 23.14
CA SER A 81 23.67 4.81 23.78
C SER A 81 23.76 3.28 23.74
N GLU A 82 22.67 2.59 23.46
CA GLU A 82 22.59 1.14 23.35
C GLU A 82 22.67 0.67 21.90
N GLY A 83 22.74 1.61 20.93
CA GLY A 83 22.81 1.32 19.50
C GLY A 83 21.44 1.15 18.84
N ASN A 84 20.33 1.40 19.53
CA ASN A 84 19.01 1.31 18.96
C ASN A 84 18.76 2.47 17.97
N ASN A 85 18.17 2.16 16.82
CA ASN A 85 17.81 3.18 15.84
C ASN A 85 16.51 3.88 16.23
N LEU A 86 16.62 5.14 16.65
CA LEU A 86 15.50 5.98 17.06
C LEU A 86 14.77 6.63 15.87
N SER A 87 15.33 6.60 14.66
CA SER A 87 14.75 7.15 13.44
C SER A 87 13.73 6.20 12.80
N THR A 88 13.95 4.89 12.84
CA THR A 88 13.12 3.87 12.19
C THR A 88 11.62 4.00 12.50
N PRO A 89 11.16 4.17 13.76
CA PRO A 89 9.73 4.26 14.05
C PRO A 89 9.05 5.48 13.38
N TRP A 90 9.79 6.56 13.20
CA TRP A 90 9.26 7.78 12.58
C TRP A 90 9.23 7.67 11.07
N ILE A 91 10.26 7.10 10.45
CA ILE A 91 10.28 6.79 9.01
C ILE A 91 9.13 5.83 8.68
N GLU A 92 8.94 4.78 9.48
CA GLU A 92 7.82 3.86 9.34
C GLU A 92 6.48 4.61 9.40
N LYS A 93 6.28 5.44 10.42
CA LYS A 93 5.05 6.19 10.62
C LYS A 93 4.71 7.15 9.49
N TYR A 94 5.69 7.91 9.02
CA TYR A 94 5.46 9.03 8.11
C TYR A 94 5.68 8.71 6.64
N VAL A 95 6.42 7.65 6.32
CA VAL A 95 6.73 7.25 4.94
C VAL A 95 6.15 5.86 4.64
N TYR A 96 6.66 4.80 5.28
CA TYR A 96 6.36 3.45 4.83
C TYR A 96 4.94 2.99 5.13
N ALA A 97 4.39 3.31 6.30
CA ALA A 97 3.01 2.94 6.62
C ALA A 97 1.95 3.67 5.76
N PRO A 98 2.07 4.97 5.44
CA PRO A 98 1.22 5.62 4.45
C PRO A 98 1.34 5.02 3.05
N MET A 99 2.56 4.75 2.57
CA MET A 99 2.80 4.10 1.28
C MET A 99 2.16 2.71 1.21
N ALA A 100 2.36 1.90 2.26
CA ALA A 100 1.76 0.57 2.37
C ALA A 100 0.23 0.63 2.30
N ARG A 101 -0.40 1.57 3.02
CA ARG A 101 -1.86 1.78 2.95
C ARG A 101 -2.32 2.17 1.56
N GLU A 102 -1.62 3.07 0.89
CA GLU A 102 -1.95 3.47 -0.48
C GLU A 102 -1.86 2.28 -1.45
N MET A 103 -0.79 1.49 -1.35
CA MET A 103 -0.60 0.31 -2.20
C MET A 103 -1.66 -0.76 -1.93
N TRP A 104 -1.99 -1.00 -0.66
CA TRP A 104 -3.07 -1.90 -0.28
C TRP A 104 -4.42 -1.46 -0.86
N GLN A 105 -4.76 -0.18 -0.79
CA GLN A 105 -5.97 0.37 -1.39
C GLN A 105 -6.00 0.20 -2.92
N LYS A 106 -4.86 0.28 -3.59
CA LYS A 106 -4.75 0.02 -5.04
C LYS A 106 -5.00 -1.46 -5.35
N LEU A 107 -4.47 -2.37 -4.53
CA LEU A 107 -4.78 -3.80 -4.63
C LEU A 107 -6.27 -4.07 -4.42
N GLU A 108 -6.89 -3.45 -3.43
CA GLU A 108 -8.34 -3.57 -3.17
C GLU A 108 -9.21 -3.10 -4.34
N LYS A 109 -8.79 -2.07 -5.05
CA LYS A 109 -9.51 -1.48 -6.19
C LYS A 109 -9.18 -2.14 -7.53
N SER A 110 -8.19 -3.03 -7.59
CA SER A 110 -7.82 -3.74 -8.82
C SER A 110 -8.91 -4.73 -9.25
N ARG A 111 -8.85 -5.18 -10.49
CA ARG A 111 -9.77 -6.21 -11.00
C ARG A 111 -9.25 -7.60 -10.61
N TRP A 112 -9.78 -8.17 -9.54
CA TRP A 112 -9.40 -9.47 -9.00
C TRP A 112 -10.57 -10.45 -8.98
N ILE A 113 -10.25 -11.73 -8.89
CA ILE A 113 -11.18 -12.85 -8.75
C ILE A 113 -11.06 -13.35 -7.31
N GLN A 114 -12.19 -13.47 -6.62
CA GLN A 114 -12.22 -13.96 -5.24
C GLN A 114 -12.09 -15.48 -5.20
N ASP A 115 -11.31 -15.99 -4.26
CA ASP A 115 -11.27 -17.42 -3.95
C ASP A 115 -11.17 -17.57 -2.42
N GLY A 116 -12.21 -18.12 -1.82
CA GLY A 116 -12.39 -18.21 -0.38
C GLY A 116 -13.53 -17.34 0.15
N LYS A 117 -13.75 -17.40 1.45
CA LYS A 117 -14.90 -16.75 2.12
C LYS A 117 -14.69 -15.24 2.27
N ASP A 118 -15.77 -14.45 2.16
CA ASP A 118 -15.75 -12.99 2.32
C ASP A 118 -15.21 -12.55 3.67
N ASN A 119 -15.54 -13.27 4.72
CA ASN A 119 -15.15 -12.97 6.10
C ASN A 119 -13.87 -13.66 6.55
N ALA A 120 -13.08 -14.23 5.63
CA ALA A 120 -11.78 -14.79 5.96
C ALA A 120 -10.88 -13.71 6.60
N PRO A 121 -10.24 -13.99 7.74
CA PRO A 121 -9.46 -13.00 8.47
C PRO A 121 -8.23 -12.53 7.70
N GLN A 122 -7.58 -13.42 6.92
CA GLN A 122 -6.41 -13.09 6.12
C GLN A 122 -6.81 -12.91 4.66
N LYS A 123 -6.36 -11.79 4.06
CA LYS A 123 -6.52 -11.49 2.63
C LYS A 123 -5.16 -11.51 1.97
N VAL A 124 -5.06 -12.25 0.87
CA VAL A 124 -3.81 -12.40 0.10
C VAL A 124 -4.08 -12.07 -1.36
N TYR A 125 -3.43 -11.05 -1.89
CA TYR A 125 -3.48 -10.68 -3.30
C TYR A 125 -2.39 -11.40 -4.06
N VAL A 126 -2.73 -11.94 -5.23
CA VAL A 126 -1.81 -12.72 -6.05
C VAL A 126 -1.95 -12.30 -7.50
N PHE A 127 -0.95 -11.65 -8.05
CA PHE A 127 -0.86 -11.49 -9.49
C PHE A 127 -0.51 -12.83 -10.12
N PHE A 128 -1.31 -13.26 -11.07
CA PHE A 128 -1.13 -14.54 -11.74
C PHE A 128 -1.33 -14.43 -13.25
N ASP A 129 -0.60 -15.25 -13.99
CA ASP A 129 -0.83 -15.46 -15.42
C ASP A 129 -1.42 -16.86 -15.61
N PRO A 130 -2.45 -17.04 -16.46
CA PRO A 130 -3.08 -18.36 -16.69
C PRO A 130 -2.17 -19.44 -17.25
N TYR A 131 -0.96 -19.11 -17.65
CA TYR A 131 0.07 -20.07 -18.09
C TYR A 131 1.21 -20.23 -17.08
N CYS A 132 1.06 -19.71 -15.85
CA CYS A 132 2.11 -19.76 -14.85
C CYS A 132 2.03 -21.05 -14.00
N PRO A 133 2.98 -21.99 -14.16
CA PRO A 133 2.96 -23.23 -13.39
C PRO A 133 3.16 -23.01 -11.89
N TYR A 134 3.96 -22.02 -11.51
CA TYR A 134 4.17 -21.67 -10.10
C TYR A 134 2.94 -21.00 -9.48
N CYS A 135 2.09 -20.34 -10.28
CA CYS A 135 0.81 -19.81 -9.80
C CYS A 135 -0.15 -20.94 -9.47
N THR A 136 -0.23 -21.95 -10.35
CA THR A 136 -1.03 -23.17 -10.12
C THR A 136 -0.54 -23.92 -8.89
N GLU A 137 0.77 -24.09 -8.73
CA GLU A 137 1.34 -24.75 -7.56
C GLU A 137 1.05 -23.98 -6.26
N PHE A 138 1.20 -22.66 -6.27
CA PHE A 138 0.80 -21.81 -5.14
C PHE A 138 -0.69 -21.96 -4.81
N TRP A 139 -1.54 -21.92 -5.83
CA TRP A 139 -2.98 -22.08 -5.66
C TRP A 139 -3.34 -23.42 -5.00
N HIS A 140 -2.70 -24.53 -5.43
CA HIS A 140 -2.89 -25.84 -4.81
C HIS A 140 -2.40 -25.89 -3.36
N LYS A 141 -1.22 -25.36 -3.09
CA LYS A 141 -0.67 -25.28 -1.72
C LYS A 141 -1.53 -24.45 -0.78
N ALA A 142 -2.22 -23.42 -1.29
CA ALA A 142 -3.09 -22.55 -0.50
C ALA A 142 -4.43 -23.17 -0.09
N ARG A 143 -4.86 -24.29 -0.72
CA ARG A 143 -6.19 -24.90 -0.48
C ARG A 143 -6.50 -25.16 0.99
N PRO A 144 -5.60 -25.73 1.82
CA PRO A 144 -5.92 -26.00 3.22
C PRO A 144 -6.41 -24.77 3.99
N TRP A 145 -5.87 -23.59 3.73
CA TRP A 145 -6.29 -22.35 4.40
C TRP A 145 -7.58 -21.76 3.80
N VAL A 146 -7.69 -21.81 2.48
CA VAL A 146 -8.86 -21.26 1.77
C VAL A 146 -10.11 -22.08 2.08
N ASP A 147 -10.02 -23.40 2.02
CA ASP A 147 -11.13 -24.32 2.27
C ASP A 147 -11.56 -24.28 3.75
N ALA A 148 -10.61 -24.10 4.67
CA ALA A 148 -10.90 -23.86 6.08
C ALA A 148 -11.55 -22.48 6.33
N GLY A 149 -11.56 -21.57 5.34
CA GLY A 149 -12.09 -20.21 5.47
C GLY A 149 -11.19 -19.26 6.27
N LYS A 150 -9.92 -19.60 6.41
CA LYS A 150 -8.91 -18.77 7.09
C LYS A 150 -8.32 -17.68 6.17
N VAL A 151 -8.29 -17.96 4.86
CA VAL A 151 -7.72 -17.08 3.84
C VAL A 151 -8.71 -16.83 2.72
N GLN A 152 -8.77 -15.58 2.27
CA GLN A 152 -9.35 -15.18 0.99
C GLN A 152 -8.21 -14.83 0.03
N LEU A 153 -8.03 -15.62 -1.03
CA LEU A 153 -7.18 -15.23 -2.14
C LEU A 153 -7.92 -14.25 -3.04
N ARG A 154 -7.26 -13.20 -3.44
CA ARG A 154 -7.69 -12.20 -4.42
C ARG A 154 -6.76 -12.28 -5.61
N LEU A 155 -7.18 -13.07 -6.59
CA LEU A 155 -6.36 -13.43 -7.74
C LEU A 155 -6.48 -12.34 -8.81
N ILE A 156 -5.40 -11.63 -9.06
CA ILE A 156 -5.31 -10.50 -9.99
C ILE A 156 -4.72 -11.00 -11.31
N PRO A 157 -5.53 -11.17 -12.38
CA PRO A 157 -5.02 -11.69 -13.64
C PRO A 157 -4.15 -10.66 -14.35
N VAL A 158 -3.02 -11.14 -14.87
CA VAL A 158 -2.13 -10.44 -15.80
C VAL A 158 -1.86 -11.32 -17.02
N ALA A 159 -1.24 -10.77 -18.08
CA ALA A 159 -0.98 -11.46 -19.32
C ALA A 159 0.45 -11.17 -19.79
N ILE A 160 1.43 -11.89 -19.25
CA ILE A 160 2.85 -11.61 -19.45
C ILE A 160 3.66 -12.79 -19.97
N LEU A 161 3.18 -14.02 -19.82
CA LEU A 161 4.00 -15.21 -20.13
C LEU A 161 3.89 -15.69 -21.58
N ARG A 162 2.70 -15.56 -22.20
CA ARG A 162 2.47 -16.02 -23.57
C ARG A 162 1.66 -15.00 -24.38
N PRO A 163 1.80 -15.00 -25.71
CA PRO A 163 1.04 -14.09 -26.56
C PRO A 163 -0.49 -14.20 -26.42
N ASP A 164 -1.00 -15.38 -26.01
CA ASP A 164 -2.44 -15.62 -25.80
C ASP A 164 -2.84 -15.69 -24.32
N SER A 165 -1.97 -15.24 -23.39
CA SER A 165 -2.31 -15.14 -21.95
C SER A 165 -3.54 -14.25 -21.74
N ASN A 166 -3.66 -13.16 -22.50
CA ASN A 166 -4.79 -12.24 -22.43
C ASN A 166 -6.12 -12.92 -22.81
N LEU A 167 -6.12 -13.83 -23.78
CA LEU A 167 -7.33 -14.57 -24.18
C LEU A 167 -7.81 -15.51 -23.08
N LYS A 168 -6.89 -16.19 -22.38
CA LYS A 168 -7.23 -17.05 -21.26
C LYS A 168 -7.68 -16.26 -20.04
N ALA A 169 -6.96 -15.19 -19.69
CA ALA A 169 -7.33 -14.31 -18.60
C ALA A 169 -8.74 -13.72 -18.84
N ALA A 170 -9.00 -13.25 -20.05
CA ALA A 170 -10.32 -12.74 -20.46
C ALA A 170 -11.41 -13.82 -20.35
N ALA A 171 -11.14 -15.04 -20.82
CA ALA A 171 -12.10 -16.14 -20.72
C ALA A 171 -12.51 -16.43 -19.26
N ILE A 172 -11.57 -16.40 -18.33
CA ILE A 172 -11.84 -16.57 -16.90
C ILE A 172 -12.64 -15.38 -16.37
N MET A 173 -12.18 -14.14 -16.63
CA MET A 173 -12.78 -12.91 -16.11
C MET A 173 -14.21 -12.67 -16.61
N MET A 174 -14.52 -13.12 -17.81
CA MET A 174 -15.82 -12.94 -18.48
C MET A 174 -16.80 -14.09 -18.25
N SER A 175 -16.36 -15.18 -17.67
CA SER A 175 -17.24 -16.33 -17.44
C SER A 175 -18.40 -15.94 -16.51
N LYS A 176 -19.49 -16.70 -16.57
CA LYS A 176 -20.67 -16.47 -15.69
C LYS A 176 -20.31 -16.60 -14.20
N ASP A 177 -19.32 -17.41 -13.89
CA ASP A 177 -18.77 -17.62 -12.56
C ASP A 177 -17.24 -17.69 -12.67
N PRO A 178 -16.56 -16.53 -12.57
CA PRO A 178 -15.11 -16.46 -12.67
C PRO A 178 -14.37 -17.29 -11.60
N VAL A 179 -14.95 -17.38 -10.40
CA VAL A 179 -14.38 -18.15 -9.29
C VAL A 179 -14.39 -19.64 -9.63
N LYS A 180 -15.56 -20.15 -10.02
CA LYS A 180 -15.68 -21.57 -10.42
C LYS A 180 -14.83 -21.87 -11.64
N THR A 181 -14.82 -21.00 -12.65
CA THR A 181 -14.03 -21.21 -13.87
C THR A 181 -12.54 -21.27 -13.58
N LEU A 182 -12.04 -20.37 -12.72
CA LEU A 182 -10.64 -20.39 -12.29
C LEU A 182 -10.32 -21.65 -11.49
N HIS A 183 -11.21 -22.02 -10.53
CA HIS A 183 -11.05 -23.24 -9.75
C HIS A 183 -10.98 -24.51 -10.63
N ASP A 184 -11.91 -24.65 -11.58
CA ASP A 184 -11.92 -25.79 -12.51
C ASP A 184 -10.66 -25.79 -13.41
N TYR A 185 -10.19 -24.63 -13.81
CA TYR A 185 -8.99 -24.46 -14.62
C TYR A 185 -7.73 -24.86 -13.86
N GLU A 186 -7.55 -24.35 -12.65
CA GLU A 186 -6.37 -24.64 -11.81
C GLU A 186 -6.38 -26.09 -11.29
N SER A 187 -7.52 -26.58 -10.79
CA SER A 187 -7.63 -27.96 -10.27
C SER A 187 -7.42 -29.01 -11.34
N SER A 188 -7.78 -28.74 -12.61
CA SER A 188 -7.55 -29.62 -13.73
C SER A 188 -6.13 -29.54 -14.31
N HIS A 189 -5.23 -28.72 -13.74
CA HIS A 189 -3.93 -28.41 -14.32
C HIS A 189 -4.06 -27.96 -15.79
N TRP A 190 -4.95 -26.95 -16.02
CA TRP A 190 -5.22 -26.28 -17.30
C TRP A 190 -5.90 -27.15 -18.38
N LYS A 191 -6.43 -28.32 -18.01
CA LYS A 191 -7.14 -29.19 -18.97
C LYS A 191 -8.55 -28.70 -19.26
N THR A 192 -9.15 -27.91 -18.35
CA THR A 192 -10.46 -27.30 -18.57
C THR A 192 -10.40 -26.36 -19.78
N ARG A 193 -11.30 -26.59 -20.72
CA ARG A 193 -11.43 -25.71 -21.89
C ARG A 193 -11.99 -24.37 -21.48
N LEU A 194 -11.35 -23.30 -21.90
CA LEU A 194 -11.83 -21.93 -21.73
C LEU A 194 -12.38 -21.40 -23.06
N ASP A 195 -13.52 -20.74 -23.01
CA ASP A 195 -14.09 -20.01 -24.15
C ASP A 195 -13.37 -18.68 -24.31
N LYS A 196 -12.30 -18.72 -25.13
CA LYS A 196 -11.44 -17.56 -25.34
C LYS A 196 -12.16 -16.56 -26.26
N PRO A 197 -12.37 -15.31 -25.81
CA PRO A 197 -12.91 -14.26 -26.67
C PRO A 197 -11.84 -13.80 -27.65
N ASP A 198 -12.18 -13.68 -28.92
CA ASP A 198 -11.32 -13.10 -29.95
C ASP A 198 -12.16 -12.21 -30.89
N PRO A 199 -12.02 -10.89 -30.81
CA PRO A 199 -11.08 -10.13 -29.97
C PRO A 199 -11.48 -10.06 -28.48
N VAL A 200 -10.48 -9.81 -27.60
CA VAL A 200 -10.73 -9.51 -26.19
C VAL A 200 -11.46 -8.16 -26.10
N PRO A 201 -12.57 -8.03 -25.36
CA PRO A 201 -13.27 -6.76 -25.15
C PRO A 201 -12.37 -5.67 -24.56
N ALA A 202 -12.65 -4.43 -24.95
CA ALA A 202 -11.79 -3.28 -24.59
C ALA A 202 -11.70 -3.03 -23.07
N ASP A 203 -12.80 -3.24 -22.33
CA ASP A 203 -12.84 -3.10 -20.87
C ASP A 203 -11.97 -4.16 -20.15
N ILE A 204 -11.96 -5.40 -20.67
CA ILE A 204 -11.10 -6.47 -20.14
C ILE A 204 -9.65 -6.19 -20.47
N THR A 205 -9.35 -5.75 -21.70
CA THR A 205 -8.00 -5.34 -22.09
C THR A 205 -7.48 -4.23 -21.18
N ALA A 206 -8.29 -3.20 -20.93
CA ALA A 206 -7.94 -2.11 -20.03
C ALA A 206 -7.71 -2.60 -18.58
N ALA A 207 -8.54 -3.54 -18.10
CA ALA A 207 -8.39 -4.12 -16.77
C ALA A 207 -7.08 -4.92 -16.64
N LEU A 208 -6.74 -5.75 -17.62
CA LEU A 208 -5.48 -6.51 -17.62
C LEU A 208 -4.26 -5.57 -17.67
N GLN A 209 -4.34 -4.51 -18.47
CA GLN A 209 -3.27 -3.51 -18.53
C GLN A 209 -3.13 -2.74 -17.21
N ALA A 210 -4.23 -2.34 -16.58
CA ALA A 210 -4.22 -1.68 -15.27
C ALA A 210 -3.64 -2.60 -14.17
N ASN A 211 -3.96 -3.90 -14.19
CA ASN A 211 -3.40 -4.89 -13.29
C ASN A 211 -1.88 -5.03 -13.49
N LEU A 212 -1.42 -5.08 -14.74
CA LEU A 212 0.02 -5.17 -15.06
C LEU A 212 0.77 -3.93 -14.56
N LEU A 213 0.26 -2.73 -14.86
CA LEU A 213 0.86 -1.48 -14.37
C LEU A 213 0.89 -1.40 -12.84
N LEU A 214 -0.14 -1.93 -12.16
CA LEU A 214 -0.14 -2.02 -10.70
C LEU A 214 0.94 -2.99 -10.20
N MET A 215 1.08 -4.16 -10.83
CA MET A 215 2.12 -5.14 -10.49
C MET A 215 3.53 -4.52 -10.62
N GLU A 216 3.80 -3.82 -11.73
CA GLU A 216 5.07 -3.12 -11.98
C GLU A 216 5.32 -2.02 -10.95
N LYS A 217 4.30 -1.21 -10.63
CA LYS A 217 4.38 -0.15 -9.61
C LYS A 217 4.67 -0.70 -8.21
N LEU A 218 4.26 -1.93 -7.93
CA LEU A 218 4.56 -2.66 -6.70
C LEU A 218 5.94 -3.34 -6.73
N GLY A 219 6.75 -3.10 -7.77
CA GLY A 219 8.10 -3.64 -7.91
C GLY A 219 8.15 -5.10 -8.36
N SER A 220 7.08 -5.63 -8.97
CA SER A 220 7.03 -7.00 -9.47
C SER A 220 7.01 -7.05 -10.99
N ASN A 221 7.72 -8.02 -11.57
CA ASN A 221 7.78 -8.27 -13.01
C ASN A 221 7.61 -9.76 -13.37
N ALA A 222 7.24 -10.58 -12.39
CA ALA A 222 7.05 -12.03 -12.57
C ALA A 222 5.86 -12.52 -11.73
N THR A 223 5.32 -13.70 -12.09
CA THR A 223 4.21 -14.35 -11.38
C THR A 223 4.61 -15.70 -10.78
N PRO A 224 4.02 -16.10 -9.64
CA PRO A 224 3.12 -15.31 -8.82
C PRO A 224 3.83 -14.16 -8.11
N ALA A 225 3.17 -12.99 -8.00
CA ALA A 225 3.58 -11.93 -7.09
C ALA A 225 2.51 -11.80 -5.99
N ILE A 226 2.90 -12.06 -4.76
CA ILE A 226 2.01 -12.27 -3.63
C ILE A 226 2.16 -11.11 -2.66
N TYR A 227 1.01 -10.52 -2.25
CA TYR A 227 0.97 -9.39 -1.32
C TYR A 227 -0.01 -9.67 -0.18
N TYR A 228 0.43 -9.40 1.03
CA TYR A 228 -0.36 -9.61 2.25
C TYR A 228 0.03 -8.61 3.33
N LEU A 229 -0.79 -8.47 4.36
CA LEU A 229 -0.44 -7.69 5.53
C LEU A 229 0.12 -8.61 6.62
N SER A 230 1.23 -8.17 7.25
CA SER A 230 1.73 -8.81 8.47
C SER A 230 0.74 -8.57 9.64
N PRO A 231 0.88 -9.28 10.77
CA PRO A 231 0.07 -9.03 11.97
C PRO A 231 0.12 -7.57 12.46
N GLU A 232 1.22 -6.87 12.19
CA GLU A 232 1.40 -5.45 12.53
C GLU A 232 0.80 -4.51 11.46
N GLY A 233 0.13 -5.05 10.42
CA GLY A 233 -0.49 -4.27 9.35
C GLY A 233 0.50 -3.71 8.32
N ARG A 234 1.71 -4.24 8.25
CA ARG A 234 2.70 -3.84 7.25
C ARG A 234 2.51 -4.64 5.97
N LEU A 235 2.55 -3.96 4.82
CA LEU A 235 2.52 -4.61 3.52
C LEU A 235 3.78 -5.47 3.33
N GLN A 236 3.56 -6.71 2.98
CA GLN A 236 4.60 -7.70 2.69
C GLN A 236 4.45 -8.19 1.25
N GLN A 237 5.57 -8.60 0.68
CA GLN A 237 5.66 -9.13 -0.67
C GLN A 237 6.42 -10.46 -0.66
N GLN A 238 5.92 -11.43 -1.42
CA GLN A 238 6.63 -12.65 -1.78
C GLN A 238 6.61 -12.77 -3.31
N LEU A 239 7.78 -12.82 -3.93
CA LEU A 239 7.93 -13.05 -5.37
C LEU A 239 8.18 -14.53 -5.63
N GLY A 240 7.48 -15.08 -6.62
CA GLY A 240 7.54 -16.50 -6.94
C GLY A 240 6.84 -17.40 -5.92
N LEU A 241 6.97 -18.69 -6.13
CA LEU A 241 6.44 -19.71 -5.21
C LEU A 241 7.17 -19.61 -3.86
N PRO A 242 6.45 -19.59 -2.72
CA PRO A 242 7.07 -19.68 -1.40
C PRO A 242 7.99 -20.89 -1.28
N PRO A 243 9.21 -20.72 -0.76
CA PRO A 243 10.22 -21.78 -0.78
C PRO A 243 9.91 -22.93 0.19
N ASP A 244 9.15 -22.66 1.25
CA ASP A 244 8.89 -23.60 2.33
C ASP A 244 7.52 -23.37 3.01
N ASP A 245 7.15 -24.26 3.89
CA ASP A 245 5.87 -24.22 4.62
C ASP A 245 5.85 -23.09 5.66
N ASP A 246 6.97 -22.65 6.20
CA ASP A 246 7.02 -21.55 7.16
C ASP A 246 6.72 -20.22 6.48
N THR A 247 7.23 -20.03 5.27
CA THR A 247 6.88 -18.88 4.42
C THR A 247 5.40 -18.92 4.04
N MET A 248 4.88 -20.10 3.67
CA MET A 248 3.44 -20.28 3.41
C MET A 248 2.61 -19.93 4.64
N ASN A 249 2.95 -20.46 5.82
CA ASN A 249 2.26 -20.14 7.08
C ASN A 249 2.26 -18.63 7.36
N THR A 250 3.39 -17.96 7.12
CA THR A 250 3.51 -16.51 7.30
C THR A 250 2.57 -15.75 6.38
N ILE A 251 2.54 -16.07 5.10
CA ILE A 251 1.64 -15.44 4.10
C ILE A 251 0.18 -15.67 4.48
N MET A 252 -0.15 -16.88 4.92
CA MET A 252 -1.52 -17.30 5.20
C MET A 252 -2.00 -16.91 6.61
N GLY A 253 -1.17 -16.23 7.40
CA GLY A 253 -1.53 -15.78 8.75
C GLY A 253 -1.55 -16.88 9.82
N GLY A 254 -0.80 -17.96 9.60
CA GLY A 254 -0.67 -19.10 10.52
C GLY A 254 -0.86 -20.44 9.82
N LYS A 255 -0.85 -21.52 10.60
CA LYS A 255 -1.09 -22.88 10.07
C LYS A 255 -2.55 -23.06 9.59
N PRO A 256 -2.79 -23.99 8.64
CA PRO A 256 -4.13 -24.25 8.11
C PRO A 256 -5.13 -24.71 9.17
#